data_ee2f9fde38b80dd7e0f1eb42d3e47d3a
#
_entry.id   ee2f9fde38b80dd7e0f1eb42d3e47d3a
#
_cell.length_a   1.000
_cell.length_b   1.000
_cell.length_c   1.000
_cell.angle_alpha   90.00
_cell.angle_beta   90.00
_cell.angle_gamma   90.00
#
_symmetry.space_group_name_H-M   'P 1'
#
loop_
_entity.id
_entity.type
_entity.pdbx_description
1 polymer ?
#
loop_
_entity_poly.entity_id
_entity_poly.type
_entity_poly.pdbx_seq_one_letter_code
_entity_poly.pdbx_strand_id
1 'polypeptide(L)'
;MNGGDYRIEPLADHDRTAFVSGSEMLDRYFRERAGQDMRRRLARCFVALDGNEEIAGFYTLAATSVPLDMIAPERARKLRYPTIPSVLLGRLAVAKAHRGRRLGAVLIADAILKSTASEIAACLMVVDAKDETAAEFYEHLGFERLSADPRRLIRAL
;
A
#
# COMPACT_ATOMS: atom_id res chain seq x y z
N MET A 1 -12.35 -10.11 -15.24
CA MET A 1 -11.66 -8.83 -15.39
C MET A 1 -10.18 -8.99 -15.04
N ASN A 2 -9.34 -8.43 -15.81
CA ASN A 2 -7.89 -8.48 -15.61
C ASN A 2 -7.36 -7.09 -15.29
N GLY A 3 -6.13 -7.04 -14.81
CA GLY A 3 -5.48 -5.77 -14.45
C GLY A 3 -5.37 -4.77 -15.59
N GLY A 4 -5.59 -5.19 -16.83
CA GLY A 4 -5.56 -4.31 -17.99
C GLY A 4 -6.70 -3.30 -18.08
N ASP A 5 -7.73 -3.48 -17.28
CA ASP A 5 -8.89 -2.58 -17.30
C ASP A 5 -8.66 -1.31 -16.47
N TYR A 6 -7.54 -1.21 -15.77
CA TYR A 6 -7.20 -0.07 -14.93
C TYR A 6 -5.84 0.50 -15.32
N ARG A 7 -5.75 1.83 -15.28
CA ARG A 7 -4.49 2.53 -15.44
C ARG A 7 -4.09 3.14 -14.10
N ILE A 8 -2.89 2.88 -13.64
CA ILE A 8 -2.40 3.39 -12.36
C ILE A 8 -1.36 4.48 -12.63
N GLU A 9 -1.56 5.64 -11.99
CA GLU A 9 -0.68 6.79 -12.17
C GLU A 9 -0.58 7.60 -10.89
N PRO A 10 0.44 8.47 -10.76
CA PRO A 10 0.53 9.34 -9.58
C PRO A 10 -0.69 10.25 -9.47
N LEU A 11 -1.13 10.49 -8.25
CA LEU A 11 -2.21 11.46 -8.00
C LEU A 11 -1.77 12.84 -8.49
N ALA A 12 -2.63 13.49 -9.26
CA ALA A 12 -2.43 14.84 -9.77
C ALA A 12 -3.73 15.63 -9.62
N ASP A 13 -4.24 16.23 -10.68
CA ASP A 13 -5.46 17.05 -10.66
C ASP A 13 -6.74 16.22 -10.78
N HIS A 14 -6.73 14.99 -10.30
CA HIS A 14 -7.89 14.11 -10.36
C HIS A 14 -9.02 14.62 -9.47
N ASP A 15 -10.25 14.45 -9.94
CA ASP A 15 -11.44 14.73 -9.12
C ASP A 15 -11.65 13.57 -8.14
N ARG A 16 -11.49 13.86 -6.85
CA ARG A 16 -11.61 12.87 -5.76
C ARG A 16 -12.92 12.97 -5.00
N THR A 17 -13.81 13.90 -5.39
CA THR A 17 -15.01 14.21 -4.62
C THR A 17 -16.00 13.07 -4.54
N ALA A 18 -16.09 12.25 -5.58
CA ALA A 18 -17.04 11.14 -5.66
C ALA A 18 -16.49 9.82 -5.13
N PHE A 19 -15.23 9.79 -4.72
CA PHE A 19 -14.61 8.53 -4.27
C PHE A 19 -15.21 8.05 -2.96
N VAL A 20 -15.74 6.83 -2.96
CA VAL A 20 -16.34 6.18 -1.79
C VAL A 20 -15.86 4.74 -1.71
N SER A 21 -15.08 4.42 -0.67
CA SER A 21 -14.59 3.06 -0.45
C SER A 21 -15.41 2.27 0.57
N GLY A 22 -16.16 2.97 1.42
CA GLY A 22 -16.84 2.39 2.57
C GLY A 22 -16.11 2.65 3.89
N SER A 23 -14.87 3.13 3.83
CA SER A 23 -14.12 3.59 5.00
C SER A 23 -14.11 5.12 5.01
N GLU A 24 -14.84 5.70 5.93
CA GLU A 24 -14.92 7.16 6.07
C GLU A 24 -13.53 7.77 6.29
N MET A 25 -12.71 7.11 7.10
CA MET A 25 -11.36 7.59 7.42
C MET A 25 -10.47 7.60 6.18
N LEU A 26 -10.49 6.53 5.36
CA LEU A 26 -9.70 6.45 4.13
C LEU A 26 -10.20 7.46 3.09
N ASP A 27 -11.51 7.61 2.96
CA ASP A 27 -12.11 8.52 1.99
C ASP A 27 -11.76 9.97 2.33
N ARG A 28 -11.85 10.33 3.62
CA ARG A 28 -11.48 11.67 4.10
C ARG A 28 -9.99 11.95 3.86
N TYR A 29 -9.14 11.00 4.20
CA TYR A 29 -7.70 11.14 3.93
C TYR A 29 -7.46 11.42 2.46
N PHE A 30 -8.07 10.65 1.59
CA PHE A 30 -7.86 10.76 0.15
C PHE A 30 -8.29 12.12 -0.38
N ARG A 31 -9.46 12.59 0.04
CA ARG A 31 -9.98 13.88 -0.40
C ARG A 31 -9.23 15.08 0.19
N GLU A 32 -8.85 15.00 1.47
CA GLU A 32 -8.38 16.17 2.20
C GLU A 32 -6.87 16.22 2.44
N ARG A 33 -6.19 15.08 2.48
CA ARG A 33 -4.79 15.02 2.91
C ARG A 33 -3.80 14.47 1.90
N ALA A 34 -4.20 13.59 1.01
CA ALA A 34 -3.29 12.91 0.11
C ALA A 34 -2.46 13.88 -0.74
N GLY A 35 -3.09 14.92 -1.27
CA GLY A 35 -2.39 15.93 -2.07
C GLY A 35 -1.37 16.70 -1.25
N GLN A 36 -1.70 17.05 -0.02
CA GLN A 36 -0.79 17.76 0.87
C GLN A 36 0.41 16.89 1.25
N ASP A 37 0.17 15.62 1.56
CA ASP A 37 1.25 14.68 1.87
C ASP A 37 2.23 14.55 0.72
N MET A 38 1.74 14.52 -0.51
CA MET A 38 2.61 14.47 -1.69
C MET A 38 3.45 15.74 -1.82
N ARG A 39 2.84 16.90 -1.65
CA ARG A 39 3.56 18.18 -1.73
C ARG A 39 4.63 18.29 -0.66
N ARG A 40 4.36 17.78 0.53
CA ARG A 40 5.30 17.79 1.66
C ARG A 40 6.28 16.61 1.63
N ARG A 41 6.17 15.74 0.65
CA ARG A 41 7.00 14.54 0.49
C ARG A 41 6.90 13.58 1.69
N LEU A 42 5.74 13.53 2.33
CA LEU A 42 5.45 12.58 3.41
C LEU A 42 4.97 11.24 2.88
N ALA A 43 4.33 11.24 1.73
CA ALA A 43 3.90 10.03 1.03
C ALA A 43 3.72 10.30 -0.46
N ARG A 44 3.83 9.26 -1.26
CA ARG A 44 3.41 9.29 -2.67
C ARG A 44 2.08 8.58 -2.77
N CYS A 45 1.15 9.17 -3.49
CA CYS A 45 -0.17 8.59 -3.70
C CYS A 45 -0.36 8.24 -5.17
N PHE A 46 -0.88 7.04 -5.43
CA PHE A 46 -1.16 6.54 -6.77
C PHE A 46 -2.63 6.20 -6.87
N VAL A 47 -3.22 6.50 -8.03
CA VAL A 47 -4.65 6.26 -8.28
C VAL A 47 -4.81 5.27 -9.43
N ALA A 48 -5.80 4.38 -9.30
CA ALA A 48 -6.23 3.51 -10.39
C ALA A 48 -7.45 4.13 -11.05
N LEU A 49 -7.38 4.32 -12.35
CA LEU A 49 -8.47 4.89 -13.14
C LEU A 49 -9.12 3.79 -13.96
N ASP A 50 -10.45 3.82 -14.03
CA ASP A 50 -11.21 2.89 -14.86
C ASP A 50 -11.30 3.40 -16.30
N GLY A 51 -12.08 2.69 -17.15
CA GLY A 51 -12.23 3.06 -18.55
C GLY A 51 -12.92 4.40 -18.79
N ASN A 52 -13.57 4.96 -17.76
CA ASN A 52 -14.26 6.25 -17.84
C ASN A 52 -13.43 7.37 -17.16
N GLU A 53 -12.15 7.11 -16.87
CA GLU A 53 -11.25 8.04 -16.21
C GLU A 53 -11.69 8.37 -14.77
N GLU A 54 -12.51 7.54 -14.15
CA GLU A 54 -12.92 7.71 -12.76
C GLU A 54 -12.00 6.92 -11.83
N ILE A 55 -11.80 7.44 -10.62
CA ILE A 55 -10.90 6.80 -9.65
C ILE A 55 -11.59 5.55 -9.08
N ALA A 56 -10.97 4.39 -9.32
CA ALA A 56 -11.45 3.11 -8.82
C ALA A 56 -10.76 2.68 -7.52
N GLY A 57 -9.59 3.23 -7.23
CA GLY A 57 -8.84 2.90 -6.03
C GLY A 57 -7.60 3.77 -5.88
N PHE A 58 -6.96 3.69 -4.72
CA PHE A 58 -5.70 4.39 -4.49
C PHE A 58 -4.84 3.64 -3.47
N TYR A 59 -3.57 3.96 -3.44
CA TYR A 59 -2.67 3.54 -2.37
C TYR A 59 -1.58 4.58 -2.16
N THR A 60 -0.92 4.52 -0.99
CA THR A 60 0.19 5.43 -0.67
C THR A 60 1.45 4.66 -0.30
N LEU A 61 2.60 5.22 -0.69
CA LEU A 61 3.91 4.68 -0.33
C LEU A 61 4.73 5.74 0.38
N ALA A 62 5.47 5.32 1.41
CA ALA A 62 6.40 6.19 2.13
C ALA A 62 7.61 5.37 2.60
N ALA A 63 8.72 6.06 2.86
CA ALA A 63 9.89 5.41 3.42
C ALA A 63 9.66 5.09 4.90
N THR A 64 10.13 3.93 5.33
CA THR A 64 10.08 3.54 6.74
C THR A 64 11.25 2.62 7.06
N SER A 65 11.30 2.14 8.30
CA SER A 65 12.26 1.12 8.70
C SER A 65 11.58 0.15 9.67
N VAL A 66 12.09 -1.07 9.71
CA VAL A 66 11.62 -2.10 10.64
C VAL A 66 12.79 -2.49 11.52
N PRO A 67 12.64 -2.46 12.87
CA PRO A 67 13.68 -2.93 13.76
C PRO A 67 14.00 -4.40 13.50
N LEU A 68 15.29 -4.75 13.50
CA LEU A 68 15.72 -6.11 13.21
C LEU A 68 15.13 -7.13 14.18
N ASP A 69 14.98 -6.75 15.46
CA ASP A 69 14.43 -7.62 16.49
C ASP A 69 12.94 -7.94 16.32
N MET A 70 12.24 -7.22 15.45
CA MET A 70 10.84 -7.50 15.10
C MET A 70 10.71 -8.56 14.01
N ILE A 71 11.82 -8.95 13.39
CA ILE A 71 11.84 -9.88 12.26
C ILE A 71 12.17 -11.29 12.76
N ALA A 72 11.53 -12.32 12.17
CA ALA A 72 11.79 -13.71 12.54
C ALA A 72 13.29 -14.04 12.48
N PRO A 73 13.82 -14.80 13.48
CA PRO A 73 15.28 -15.06 13.56
C PRO A 73 15.89 -15.64 12.31
N GLU A 74 15.18 -16.49 11.58
CA GLU A 74 15.68 -17.10 10.35
C GLU A 74 15.98 -16.06 9.27
N ARG A 75 15.11 -15.05 9.18
CA ARG A 75 15.27 -13.96 8.22
C ARG A 75 16.29 -12.94 8.71
N ALA A 76 16.27 -12.66 10.03
CA ALA A 76 17.16 -11.69 10.66
C ALA A 76 18.64 -12.04 10.55
N ARG A 77 18.97 -13.32 10.54
CA ARG A 77 20.37 -13.79 10.45
C ARG A 77 21.09 -13.31 9.19
N LYS A 78 20.35 -13.05 8.11
CA LYS A 78 20.90 -12.59 6.84
C LYS A 78 21.05 -11.08 6.77
N LEU A 79 20.48 -10.39 7.74
CA LEU A 79 20.44 -8.93 7.78
C LEU A 79 21.32 -8.48 8.95
N ARG A 80 22.23 -7.52 8.69
CA ARG A 80 23.26 -7.14 9.65
C ARG A 80 23.11 -5.75 10.24
N TYR A 81 21.97 -5.12 9.98
CA TYR A 81 21.73 -3.75 10.44
C TYR A 81 20.63 -3.74 11.50
N PRO A 82 20.73 -2.84 12.50
CA PRO A 82 19.73 -2.78 13.57
C PRO A 82 18.33 -2.38 13.09
N THR A 83 18.27 -1.67 11.97
CA THR A 83 17.00 -1.31 11.33
C THR A 83 17.06 -1.64 9.86
N ILE A 84 15.93 -2.11 9.31
CA ILE A 84 15.86 -2.57 7.93
C ILE A 84 15.10 -1.54 7.10
N PRO A 85 15.74 -0.99 6.05
CA PRO A 85 15.06 -0.03 5.18
C PRO A 85 13.88 -0.68 4.49
N SER A 86 12.74 -0.02 4.52
CA SER A 86 11.47 -0.58 4.07
C SER A 86 10.60 0.47 3.41
N VAL A 87 9.58 0.01 2.70
CA VAL A 87 8.54 0.86 2.13
C VAL A 87 7.25 0.59 2.90
N LEU A 88 6.61 1.63 3.41
CA LEU A 88 5.31 1.53 4.05
C LEU A 88 4.22 1.76 3.01
N LEU A 89 3.39 0.75 2.80
CA LEU A 89 2.13 0.92 2.10
C LEU A 89 1.13 1.39 3.14
N GLY A 90 0.98 2.70 3.27
CA GLY A 90 0.29 3.32 4.39
C GLY A 90 -1.22 3.23 4.29
N ARG A 91 -1.74 3.36 3.08
CA ARG A 91 -3.18 3.32 2.85
C ARG A 91 -3.48 2.65 1.53
N LEU A 92 -4.59 1.91 1.51
CA LEU A 92 -5.08 1.28 0.29
C LEU A 92 -6.59 1.19 0.37
N ALA A 93 -7.28 1.64 -0.66
CA ALA A 93 -8.73 1.56 -0.72
C ALA A 93 -9.21 1.33 -2.15
N VAL A 94 -10.31 0.58 -2.27
CA VAL A 94 -10.98 0.30 -3.53
C VAL A 94 -12.39 0.89 -3.44
N ALA A 95 -12.81 1.60 -4.50
CA ALA A 95 -14.15 2.17 -4.57
C ALA A 95 -15.20 1.06 -4.48
N LYS A 96 -16.33 1.36 -3.81
CA LYS A 96 -17.43 0.40 -3.66
C LYS A 96 -17.87 -0.19 -5.00
N ALA A 97 -17.95 0.64 -6.03
CA ALA A 97 -18.38 0.22 -7.35
C ALA A 97 -17.43 -0.76 -8.02
N HIS A 98 -16.21 -0.88 -7.53
CA HIS A 98 -15.18 -1.74 -8.11
C HIS A 98 -14.81 -2.93 -7.22
N ARG A 99 -15.58 -3.18 -6.16
CA ARG A 99 -15.37 -4.34 -5.30
C ARG A 99 -15.60 -5.66 -6.07
N GLY A 100 -14.92 -6.72 -5.65
CA GLY A 100 -15.06 -8.02 -6.25
C GLY A 100 -14.33 -8.19 -7.58
N ARG A 101 -13.51 -7.24 -7.96
CA ARG A 101 -12.76 -7.26 -9.22
C ARG A 101 -11.26 -7.44 -9.03
N ARG A 102 -10.83 -7.82 -7.83
CA ARG A 102 -9.43 -8.05 -7.47
C ARG A 102 -8.54 -6.81 -7.62
N LEU A 103 -9.13 -5.62 -7.61
CA LEU A 103 -8.36 -4.39 -7.76
C LEU A 103 -7.38 -4.19 -6.59
N GLY A 104 -7.77 -4.59 -5.37
CA GLY A 104 -6.86 -4.51 -4.22
C GLY A 104 -5.55 -5.25 -4.47
N ALA A 105 -5.63 -6.48 -5.01
CA ALA A 105 -4.44 -7.26 -5.34
C ALA A 105 -3.63 -6.60 -6.47
N VAL A 106 -4.30 -6.01 -7.45
CA VAL A 106 -3.64 -5.27 -8.53
C VAL A 106 -2.87 -4.07 -7.98
N LEU A 107 -3.47 -3.33 -7.04
CA LEU A 107 -2.81 -2.19 -6.40
C LEU A 107 -1.57 -2.63 -5.62
N ILE A 108 -1.66 -3.74 -4.88
CA ILE A 108 -0.51 -4.28 -4.14
C ILE A 108 0.61 -4.71 -5.11
N ALA A 109 0.26 -5.40 -6.20
CA ALA A 109 1.24 -5.80 -7.20
C ALA A 109 1.95 -4.59 -7.81
N ASP A 110 1.21 -3.55 -8.12
CA ASP A 110 1.77 -2.31 -8.65
C ASP A 110 2.70 -1.63 -7.64
N ALA A 111 2.30 -1.59 -6.37
CA ALA A 111 3.11 -1.03 -5.30
C ALA A 111 4.44 -1.78 -5.14
N ILE A 112 4.40 -3.11 -5.21
CA ILE A 112 5.60 -3.95 -5.13
C ILE A 112 6.52 -3.68 -6.33
N LEU A 113 5.97 -3.61 -7.53
CA LEU A 113 6.75 -3.32 -8.73
C LEU A 113 7.44 -1.96 -8.65
N LYS A 114 6.72 -0.93 -8.21
CA LYS A 114 7.30 0.40 -8.04
C LYS A 114 8.41 0.41 -6.99
N SER A 115 8.20 -0.32 -5.90
CA SER A 115 9.18 -0.39 -4.81
C SER A 115 10.45 -1.12 -5.24
N THR A 116 10.33 -2.22 -6.00
CA THR A 116 11.50 -2.96 -6.48
C THR A 116 12.23 -2.22 -7.59
N ALA A 117 11.55 -1.40 -8.36
CA ALA A 117 12.15 -0.61 -9.43
C ALA A 117 12.75 0.71 -8.94
N SER A 118 12.56 1.07 -7.68
CA SER A 118 13.07 2.32 -7.11
C SER A 118 14.59 2.31 -7.03
N GLU A 119 15.19 3.46 -7.33
CA GLU A 119 16.64 3.65 -7.16
C GLU A 119 17.04 3.71 -5.68
N ILE A 120 16.09 4.01 -4.81
CA ILE A 120 16.33 4.02 -3.36
C ILE A 120 16.01 2.63 -2.85
N ALA A 121 17.00 1.98 -2.25
CA ALA A 121 16.87 0.60 -1.79
C ALA A 121 15.89 0.46 -0.64
N ALA A 122 15.08 -0.59 -0.69
CA ALA A 122 14.25 -1.03 0.42
C ALA A 122 14.21 -2.55 0.40
N CYS A 123 14.32 -3.16 1.56
CA CYS A 123 14.37 -4.61 1.71
C CYS A 123 12.99 -5.22 1.84
N LEU A 124 12.07 -4.51 2.49
CA LEU A 124 10.75 -5.02 2.85
C LEU A 124 9.65 -4.04 2.45
N MET A 125 8.47 -4.56 2.16
CA MET A 125 7.24 -3.78 2.19
C MET A 125 6.51 -4.06 3.50
N VAL A 126 6.03 -3.01 4.14
CA VAL A 126 5.32 -3.07 5.41
C VAL A 126 3.89 -2.58 5.22
N VAL A 127 2.93 -3.28 5.80
CA VAL A 127 1.54 -2.85 5.85
C VAL A 127 1.02 -2.95 7.27
N ASP A 128 0.12 -2.04 7.63
CA ASP A 128 -0.61 -2.10 8.89
C ASP A 128 -2.08 -2.42 8.57
N ALA A 129 -2.54 -3.60 8.97
CA ALA A 129 -3.91 -4.02 8.70
C ALA A 129 -4.87 -3.36 9.67
N LYS A 130 -5.95 -2.78 9.16
CA LYS A 130 -6.95 -2.09 9.97
C LYS A 130 -7.79 -3.06 10.81
N ASP A 131 -7.92 -4.31 10.35
CA ASP A 131 -8.70 -5.35 11.00
C ASP A 131 -8.20 -6.73 10.58
N GLU A 132 -8.82 -7.78 11.14
CA GLU A 132 -8.42 -9.15 10.84
C GLU A 132 -8.65 -9.52 9.37
N THR A 133 -9.74 -9.06 8.78
CA THR A 133 -10.04 -9.31 7.36
C THR A 133 -8.96 -8.75 6.46
N ALA A 134 -8.49 -7.53 6.75
CA ALA A 134 -7.39 -6.92 6.00
C ALA A 134 -6.09 -7.71 6.20
N ALA A 135 -5.80 -8.16 7.43
CA ALA A 135 -4.61 -8.96 7.70
C ALA A 135 -4.62 -10.26 6.89
N GLU A 136 -5.74 -10.94 6.83
CA GLU A 136 -5.90 -12.17 6.03
C GLU A 136 -5.71 -11.89 4.55
N PHE A 137 -6.23 -10.77 4.06
CA PHE A 137 -6.04 -10.33 2.67
C PHE A 137 -4.55 -10.20 2.35
N TYR A 138 -3.79 -9.54 3.22
CA TYR A 138 -2.36 -9.39 3.00
C TYR A 138 -1.62 -10.73 3.10
N GLU A 139 -2.01 -11.61 4.01
CA GLU A 139 -1.40 -12.94 4.10
C GLU A 139 -1.57 -13.74 2.80
N HIS A 140 -2.74 -13.65 2.17
CA HIS A 140 -2.98 -14.30 0.88
C HIS A 140 -2.08 -13.76 -0.23
N LEU A 141 -1.54 -12.55 -0.07
CA LEU A 141 -0.63 -11.94 -1.03
C LEU A 141 0.84 -12.12 -0.65
N GLY A 142 1.13 -13.01 0.31
CA GLY A 142 2.50 -13.35 0.66
C GLY A 142 3.12 -12.54 1.78
N PHE A 143 2.33 -11.71 2.47
CA PHE A 143 2.81 -10.99 3.64
C PHE A 143 2.81 -11.91 4.87
N GLU A 144 3.73 -11.66 5.77
CA GLU A 144 3.86 -12.40 7.04
C GLU A 144 3.60 -11.46 8.21
N ARG A 145 2.82 -11.92 9.21
CA ARG A 145 2.57 -11.13 10.41
C ARG A 145 3.82 -11.08 11.29
N LEU A 146 4.07 -9.93 11.88
CA LEU A 146 5.11 -9.82 12.90
C LEU A 146 4.60 -10.41 14.22
N SER A 147 5.47 -11.16 14.93
CA SER A 147 5.09 -11.81 16.17
C SER A 147 4.69 -10.83 17.26
N ALA A 148 5.41 -9.72 17.36
CA ALA A 148 5.20 -8.71 18.39
C ALA A 148 4.03 -7.78 18.06
N ASP A 149 3.63 -7.70 16.78
CA ASP A 149 2.52 -6.86 16.33
C ASP A 149 1.81 -7.57 15.17
N PRO A 150 0.83 -8.43 15.45
CA PRO A 150 0.18 -9.26 14.41
C PRO A 150 -0.65 -8.50 13.39
N ARG A 151 -0.92 -7.22 13.63
CA ARG A 151 -1.58 -6.36 12.64
C ARG A 151 -0.60 -5.68 11.70
N ARG A 152 0.70 -5.76 12.00
CA ARG A 152 1.74 -5.30 11.11
C ARG A 152 2.31 -6.50 10.35
N LEU A 153 2.34 -6.41 9.04
CA LEU A 153 2.80 -7.48 8.18
C LEU A 153 3.93 -6.98 7.28
N ILE A 154 4.81 -7.90 6.91
CA ILE A 154 5.95 -7.59 6.03
C ILE A 154 6.01 -8.57 4.88
N ARG A 155 6.57 -8.11 3.77
CA ARG A 155 6.87 -8.95 2.61
C ARG A 155 8.22 -8.54 2.04
N ALA A 156 9.06 -9.52 1.71
CA ALA A 156 10.33 -9.25 1.05
C ALA A 156 10.12 -8.64 -0.33
N LEU A 157 10.89 -7.64 -0.65
CA LEU A 157 10.91 -7.04 -1.97
C LEU A 157 11.94 -7.69 -2.89
#